data_36c8ee5d23f7edb03e06dda699d6aa0d
#
_entry.id   36c8ee5d23f7edb03e06dda699d6aa0d
#
_cell.length_a   1.000
_cell.length_b   1.000
_cell.length_c   1.000
_cell.angle_alpha   90.00
_cell.angle_beta   90.00
_cell.angle_gamma   90.00
#
_symmetry.space_group_name_H-M   'P 1'
#
loop_
_entity.id
_entity.type
_entity.pdbx_description
1 polymer ?
#
loop_
_entity_poly.entity_id
_entity_poly.type
_entity_poly.pdbx_seq_one_letter_code
_entity_poly.pdbx_strand_id
1 'polypeptide(L)'
;MPLTTKKHLVGISTTEPTGVDDAVGVQKKNWYVAIVNSRHEKTVGDKLQKINVESYVATQKEMRVWSNGRRKLIDRVVITGVVFVRCTETERRNIVKLPYINRFMVNRTADSGSLNRPVAVINDLEIARLKFMLGQTEHPVEINPTAFRVKDNVRVIRGSLRGLEGEIRENSDGTHTLVVSLSLLGGATVFIEPQDVEKIG
;
A
#
# COMPACT_ATOMS: atom_id res chain seq x y z
N MET A 1 -81.03 -36.44 -17.62
CA MET A 1 -80.48 -35.44 -16.68
C MET A 1 -79.49 -36.18 -15.82
N PRO A 2 -78.14 -35.94 -15.93
CA PRO A 2 -77.19 -36.39 -14.96
C PRO A 2 -76.63 -35.23 -14.15
N LEU A 3 -76.45 -35.48 -12.87
CA LEU A 3 -75.94 -34.60 -11.84
C LEU A 3 -74.41 -34.48 -11.94
N THR A 4 -73.92 -33.26 -11.94
CA THR A 4 -72.53 -32.92 -12.01
C THR A 4 -71.92 -32.87 -10.58
N THR A 5 -71.07 -33.79 -10.28
CA THR A 5 -70.26 -33.78 -8.98
C THR A 5 -69.02 -32.94 -9.12
N LYS A 6 -68.96 -31.80 -8.41
CA LYS A 6 -67.73 -30.99 -8.26
C LYS A 6 -66.74 -31.69 -7.33
N LYS A 7 -65.58 -32.10 -7.86
CA LYS A 7 -64.42 -32.47 -7.06
C LYS A 7 -63.66 -31.23 -6.64
N HIS A 8 -63.50 -31.07 -5.34
CA HIS A 8 -62.68 -30.08 -4.69
C HIS A 8 -61.21 -30.51 -4.81
N LEU A 9 -60.39 -29.77 -5.55
CA LEU A 9 -58.98 -29.95 -5.62
C LEU A 9 -58.33 -29.10 -4.50
N VAL A 10 -57.73 -29.81 -3.55
CA VAL A 10 -56.92 -29.24 -2.49
C VAL A 10 -55.61 -28.76 -3.11
N GLY A 11 -55.35 -27.44 -2.99
CA GLY A 11 -54.11 -26.83 -3.44
C GLY A 11 -52.90 -27.30 -2.62
N ILE A 12 -51.96 -27.93 -3.31
CA ILE A 12 -50.65 -28.21 -2.74
C ILE A 12 -49.84 -26.91 -2.88
N SER A 13 -49.61 -26.26 -1.74
CA SER A 13 -48.65 -25.16 -1.61
C SER A 13 -47.27 -25.68 -1.78
N THR A 14 -46.66 -25.50 -2.95
CA THR A 14 -45.22 -25.67 -3.18
C THR A 14 -44.51 -24.48 -2.58
N THR A 15 -43.98 -24.67 -1.37
CA THR A 15 -43.00 -23.75 -0.77
C THR A 15 -41.72 -23.92 -1.58
N GLU A 16 -41.42 -22.95 -2.41
CA GLU A 16 -40.05 -22.83 -3.00
C GLU A 16 -39.06 -22.59 -1.89
N PRO A 17 -37.92 -23.29 -1.87
CA PRO A 17 -36.85 -22.92 -0.97
C PRO A 17 -36.25 -21.60 -1.45
N THR A 18 -36.43 -20.54 -0.69
CA THR A 18 -35.64 -19.31 -0.82
C THR A 18 -34.18 -19.71 -0.66
N GLY A 19 -33.51 -19.86 -1.79
CA GLY A 19 -32.06 -19.93 -1.85
C GLY A 19 -31.50 -18.64 -1.31
N VAL A 20 -31.03 -18.67 -0.09
CA VAL A 20 -30.06 -17.72 0.42
C VAL A 20 -28.76 -18.03 -0.32
N ASP A 21 -28.56 -17.35 -1.44
CA ASP A 21 -27.26 -17.22 -2.05
C ASP A 21 -26.37 -16.45 -1.05
N ASP A 22 -25.74 -17.21 -0.14
CA ASP A 22 -24.54 -16.76 0.55
C ASP A 22 -23.41 -16.66 -0.48
N ALA A 23 -23.52 -15.66 -1.35
CA ALA A 23 -22.37 -15.12 -2.05
C ALA A 23 -21.48 -14.51 -0.96
N VAL A 24 -20.55 -15.31 -0.44
CA VAL A 24 -19.40 -14.85 0.34
C VAL A 24 -18.64 -13.91 -0.59
N GLY A 25 -19.05 -12.66 -0.62
CA GLY A 25 -18.39 -11.60 -1.38
C GLY A 25 -16.97 -11.51 -0.87
N VAL A 26 -16.02 -11.97 -1.68
CA VAL A 26 -14.59 -11.85 -1.39
C VAL A 26 -14.31 -10.36 -1.15
N GLN A 27 -14.22 -9.96 0.11
CA GLN A 27 -13.99 -8.57 0.47
C GLN A 27 -12.64 -8.15 -0.11
N LYS A 28 -12.63 -7.09 -0.90
CA LYS A 28 -11.43 -6.55 -1.52
C LYS A 28 -10.41 -6.18 -0.45
N LYS A 29 -9.19 -6.70 -0.55
CA LYS A 29 -8.06 -6.28 0.27
C LYS A 29 -7.44 -5.02 -0.30
N ASN A 30 -7.17 -4.06 0.56
CA ASN A 30 -6.51 -2.79 0.22
C ASN A 30 -5.24 -2.63 1.06
N TRP A 31 -4.29 -1.85 0.57
CA TRP A 31 -3.14 -1.42 1.35
C TRP A 31 -3.50 -0.23 2.23
N TYR A 32 -3.25 -0.38 3.52
CA TYR A 32 -3.41 0.66 4.53
C TYR A 32 -2.06 1.00 5.14
N VAL A 33 -1.94 2.22 5.68
CA VAL A 33 -0.74 2.67 6.38
C VAL A 33 -0.98 2.60 7.88
N ALA A 34 -0.38 1.62 8.53
CA ALA A 34 -0.39 1.51 9.98
C ALA A 34 0.74 2.38 10.56
N ILE A 35 0.40 3.22 11.52
CA ILE A 35 1.36 4.01 12.29
C ILE A 35 1.74 3.20 13.53
N VAL A 36 3.03 3.00 13.70
CA VAL A 36 3.64 2.22 14.78
C VAL A 36 4.73 3.03 15.48
N ASN A 37 5.25 2.53 16.59
CA ASN A 37 6.39 3.18 17.25
C ASN A 37 7.65 3.03 16.38
N SER A 38 8.40 4.12 16.25
CA SER A 38 9.66 4.12 15.52
C SER A 38 10.63 3.07 16.08
N ARG A 39 11.40 2.46 15.19
CA ARG A 39 12.34 1.35 15.46
C ARG A 39 11.67 0.01 15.80
N HIS A 40 10.35 -0.07 15.75
CA HIS A 40 9.58 -1.32 15.94
C HIS A 40 8.97 -1.85 14.65
N GLU A 41 9.17 -1.17 13.52
CA GLU A 41 8.52 -1.47 12.24
C GLU A 41 8.72 -2.94 11.82
N LYS A 42 9.95 -3.45 11.88
CA LYS A 42 10.26 -4.85 11.53
C LYS A 42 9.60 -5.82 12.49
N THR A 43 9.70 -5.57 13.80
CA THR A 43 9.06 -6.41 14.82
C THR A 43 7.53 -6.46 14.65
N VAL A 44 6.93 -5.33 14.30
CA VAL A 44 5.48 -5.26 14.01
C VAL A 44 5.15 -6.03 12.74
N GLY A 45 5.95 -5.85 11.68
CA GLY A 45 5.82 -6.63 10.45
C GLY A 45 5.84 -8.13 10.70
N ASP A 46 6.83 -8.62 11.45
CA ASP A 46 6.95 -10.04 11.83
C ASP A 46 5.73 -10.53 12.64
N LYS A 47 5.22 -9.71 13.58
CA LYS A 47 4.03 -10.06 14.35
C LYS A 47 2.78 -10.15 13.48
N LEU A 48 2.61 -9.25 12.52
CA LEU A 48 1.49 -9.28 11.57
C LEU A 48 1.55 -10.52 10.68
N GLN A 49 2.74 -10.87 10.18
CA GLN A 49 2.94 -12.08 9.39
C GLN A 49 2.62 -13.36 10.16
N LYS A 50 2.99 -13.43 11.46
CA LYS A 50 2.66 -14.56 12.34
C LYS A 50 1.15 -14.80 12.50
N ILE A 51 0.34 -13.78 12.34
CA ILE A 51 -1.13 -13.88 12.35
C ILE A 51 -1.74 -13.89 10.94
N ASN A 52 -0.92 -14.24 9.91
CA ASN A 52 -1.31 -14.32 8.51
C ASN A 52 -1.86 -13.02 7.90
N VAL A 53 -1.41 -11.87 8.40
CA VAL A 53 -1.70 -10.56 7.82
C VAL A 53 -0.57 -10.16 6.90
N GLU A 54 -0.89 -9.91 5.62
CA GLU A 54 0.09 -9.42 4.64
C GLU A 54 0.57 -8.03 5.04
N SER A 55 1.88 -7.89 5.28
CA SER A 55 2.50 -6.64 5.69
C SER A 55 3.79 -6.37 4.93
N TYR A 56 4.13 -5.09 4.82
CA TYR A 56 5.36 -4.64 4.18
C TYR A 56 5.99 -3.50 4.97
N VAL A 57 7.26 -3.65 5.31
CA VAL A 57 8.11 -2.60 5.90
C VAL A 57 9.06 -2.13 4.83
N ALA A 58 9.04 -0.82 4.54
CA ALA A 58 9.90 -0.23 3.52
C ALA A 58 11.35 -0.21 4.02
N THR A 59 12.13 -1.20 3.59
CA THR A 59 13.54 -1.34 3.93
C THR A 59 14.42 -1.33 2.69
N GLN A 60 15.61 -0.78 2.82
CA GLN A 60 16.65 -0.80 1.80
C GLN A 60 17.93 -1.40 2.38
N LYS A 61 18.62 -2.22 1.60
CA LYS A 61 19.93 -2.75 1.97
C LYS A 61 20.96 -1.64 1.94
N GLU A 62 21.71 -1.50 3.02
CA GLU A 62 22.76 -0.50 3.17
C GLU A 62 24.02 -1.12 3.75
N MET A 63 25.17 -0.84 3.13
CA MET A 63 26.46 -1.25 3.68
C MET A 63 26.89 -0.29 4.77
N ARG A 64 26.86 -0.73 6.02
CA ARG A 64 27.33 0.06 7.15
C ARG A 64 28.75 -0.31 7.52
N VAL A 65 29.60 0.72 7.65
CA VAL A 65 30.97 0.59 8.14
C VAL A 65 30.99 1.10 9.57
N TRP A 66 31.45 0.25 10.48
CA TRP A 66 31.56 0.59 11.90
C TRP A 66 32.93 1.23 12.18
N SER A 67 33.06 1.95 13.31
CA SER A 67 34.32 2.60 13.73
C SER A 67 35.52 1.65 13.84
N ASN A 68 35.25 0.36 14.05
CA ASN A 68 36.27 -0.70 14.07
C ASN A 68 36.60 -1.28 12.68
N GLY A 69 36.18 -0.62 11.59
CA GLY A 69 36.41 -1.05 10.20
C GLY A 69 35.53 -2.22 9.72
N ARG A 70 34.71 -2.82 10.58
CA ARG A 70 33.81 -3.92 10.16
C ARG A 70 32.72 -3.39 9.23
N ARG A 71 32.51 -4.11 8.14
CA ARG A 71 31.43 -3.84 7.17
C ARG A 71 30.31 -4.85 7.37
N LYS A 72 29.07 -4.37 7.40
CA LYS A 72 27.91 -5.25 7.49
C LYS A 72 26.79 -4.69 6.61
N LEU A 73 26.19 -5.56 5.83
CA LEU A 73 24.96 -5.24 5.11
C LEU A 73 23.78 -5.26 6.10
N ILE A 74 23.06 -4.16 6.20
CA ILE A 74 21.90 -4.01 7.08
C ILE A 74 20.68 -3.60 6.25
N ASP A 75 19.51 -3.99 6.70
CA ASP A 75 18.26 -3.50 6.15
C ASP A 75 17.86 -2.22 6.90
N ARG A 76 18.09 -1.08 6.26
CA ARG A 76 17.68 0.24 6.80
C ARG A 76 16.20 0.44 6.56
N VAL A 77 15.44 0.81 7.58
CA VAL A 77 14.05 1.26 7.43
C VAL A 77 14.07 2.64 6.78
N VAL A 78 13.40 2.77 5.64
CA VAL A 78 13.33 4.02 4.86
C VAL A 78 12.20 4.92 5.36
N ILE A 79 11.07 4.31 5.75
CA ILE A 79 9.89 5.03 6.24
C ILE A 79 9.70 4.68 7.72
N THR A 80 10.18 5.53 8.60
CA THR A 80 10.12 5.30 10.04
C THR A 80 8.71 5.46 10.60
N GLY A 81 8.32 4.60 11.54
CA GLY A 81 7.02 4.63 12.19
C GLY A 81 5.86 4.13 11.32
N VAL A 82 6.15 3.51 10.17
CA VAL A 82 5.15 3.07 9.19
C VAL A 82 5.32 1.59 8.86
N VAL A 83 4.19 0.88 8.85
CA VAL A 83 4.05 -0.48 8.29
C VAL A 83 2.87 -0.47 7.33
N PHE A 84 3.08 -0.91 6.11
CA PHE A 84 2.00 -1.12 5.15
C PHE A 84 1.32 -2.45 5.45
N VAL A 85 0.00 -2.47 5.45
CA VAL A 85 -0.81 -3.64 5.79
C VAL A 85 -1.86 -3.85 4.71
N ARG A 86 -1.89 -5.04 4.11
CA ARG A 86 -2.89 -5.41 3.12
C ARG A 86 -3.95 -6.29 3.74
N CYS A 87 -5.13 -5.76 3.87
CA CYS A 87 -6.24 -6.45 4.53
C CYS A 87 -7.59 -5.92 4.04
N THR A 88 -8.66 -6.61 4.42
CA THR A 88 -10.03 -6.11 4.25
C THR A 88 -10.33 -5.04 5.30
N GLU A 89 -11.41 -4.28 5.11
CA GLU A 89 -11.84 -3.27 6.10
C GLU A 89 -12.22 -3.92 7.45
N THR A 90 -12.80 -5.11 7.42
CA THR A 90 -13.15 -5.86 8.64
C THR A 90 -11.89 -6.30 9.39
N GLU A 91 -10.90 -6.85 8.69
CA GLU A 91 -9.62 -7.22 9.28
C GLU A 91 -8.89 -6.00 9.85
N ARG A 92 -8.90 -4.86 9.14
CA ARG A 92 -8.29 -3.62 9.59
C ARG A 92 -8.86 -3.15 10.93
N ARG A 93 -10.20 -3.24 11.12
CA ARG A 93 -10.86 -2.88 12.40
C ARG A 93 -10.42 -3.76 13.56
N ASN A 94 -10.00 -4.99 13.30
CA ASN A 94 -9.44 -5.88 14.30
C ASN A 94 -7.96 -5.59 14.53
N ILE A 95 -7.20 -5.35 13.48
CA ILE A 95 -5.77 -5.05 13.53
C ILE A 95 -5.49 -3.76 14.31
N VAL A 96 -6.33 -2.74 14.21
CA VAL A 96 -6.12 -1.48 14.96
C VAL A 96 -6.21 -1.66 16.48
N LYS A 97 -6.82 -2.74 16.96
CA LYS A 97 -6.92 -3.07 18.39
C LYS A 97 -5.66 -3.72 18.96
N LEU A 98 -4.71 -4.11 18.10
CA LEU A 98 -3.47 -4.74 18.52
C LEU A 98 -2.57 -3.70 19.24
N PRO A 99 -1.94 -4.07 20.36
CA PRO A 99 -1.24 -3.10 21.22
C PRO A 99 0.01 -2.47 20.60
N TYR A 100 0.46 -2.99 19.47
CA TYR A 100 1.62 -2.48 18.71
C TYR A 100 1.22 -1.67 17.47
N ILE A 101 -0.08 -1.46 17.24
CA ILE A 101 -0.62 -0.57 16.20
C ILE A 101 -1.20 0.65 16.87
N ASN A 102 -0.62 1.82 16.64
CA ASN A 102 -1.11 3.05 17.26
C ASN A 102 -2.40 3.53 16.58
N ARG A 103 -2.42 3.54 15.25
CA ARG A 103 -3.57 3.94 14.41
C ARG A 103 -3.30 3.63 12.96
N PHE A 104 -4.32 3.71 12.12
CA PHE A 104 -4.17 3.82 10.68
C PHE A 104 -4.19 5.28 10.23
N MET A 105 -3.46 5.58 9.15
CA MET A 105 -3.46 6.90 8.55
C MET A 105 -4.83 7.19 7.94
N VAL A 106 -5.30 8.43 8.08
CA VAL A 106 -6.57 8.90 7.52
C VAL A 106 -6.31 9.81 6.33
N ASN A 107 -7.25 9.84 5.39
CA ASN A 107 -7.19 10.76 4.26
C ASN A 107 -7.50 12.19 4.74
N ARG A 108 -6.54 13.10 4.61
CA ARG A 108 -6.68 14.49 5.02
C ARG A 108 -7.36 15.37 3.97
N THR A 109 -7.44 14.90 2.71
CA THR A 109 -8.05 15.65 1.60
C THR A 109 -9.56 15.43 1.49
N ALA A 110 -10.11 14.42 2.18
CA ALA A 110 -11.56 14.28 2.31
C ALA A 110 -12.09 15.38 3.23
N ASP A 111 -13.20 15.99 2.85
CA ASP A 111 -13.84 17.19 3.42
C ASP A 111 -13.52 17.46 4.89
N SER A 112 -12.99 18.66 5.13
CA SER A 112 -12.54 19.13 6.46
C SER A 112 -13.67 19.31 7.48
N GLY A 113 -14.93 19.10 7.09
CA GLY A 113 -16.12 19.21 7.95
C GLY A 113 -16.57 17.90 8.61
N SER A 114 -16.05 16.74 8.23
CA SER A 114 -16.45 15.47 8.81
C SER A 114 -15.56 15.06 9.98
N LEU A 115 -16.16 14.82 11.15
CA LEU A 115 -15.50 14.22 12.31
C LEU A 115 -14.99 12.80 12.03
N ASN A 116 -15.49 12.15 10.97
CA ASN A 116 -15.12 10.80 10.55
C ASN A 116 -14.37 10.81 9.21
N ARG A 117 -13.08 11.11 9.25
CA ARG A 117 -12.24 11.01 8.05
C ARG A 117 -12.04 9.54 7.66
N PRO A 118 -12.25 9.18 6.38
CA PRO A 118 -12.03 7.82 5.90
C PRO A 118 -10.57 7.43 6.07
N VAL A 119 -10.34 6.16 6.39
CA VAL A 119 -8.98 5.60 6.46
C VAL A 119 -8.38 5.65 5.07
N ALA A 120 -7.14 6.08 5.00
CA ALA A 120 -6.44 6.26 3.74
C ALA A 120 -5.99 4.91 3.17
N VAL A 121 -6.18 4.74 1.87
CA VAL A 121 -5.79 3.56 1.08
C VAL A 121 -4.70 3.96 0.11
N ILE A 122 -3.67 3.12 -0.03
CA ILE A 122 -2.64 3.25 -1.05
C ILE A 122 -2.94 2.28 -2.20
N ASN A 123 -2.63 2.70 -3.41
CA ASN A 123 -2.79 1.88 -4.61
C ASN A 123 -1.74 0.75 -4.62
N ASP A 124 -2.14 -0.43 -5.11
CA ASP A 124 -1.23 -1.57 -5.30
C ASP A 124 -0.01 -1.20 -6.17
N LEU A 125 -0.20 -0.37 -7.20
CA LEU A 125 0.87 0.08 -8.09
C LEU A 125 1.90 0.96 -7.37
N GLU A 126 1.48 1.85 -6.48
CA GLU A 126 2.39 2.68 -5.69
C GLU A 126 3.27 1.82 -4.77
N ILE A 127 2.68 0.82 -4.13
CA ILE A 127 3.43 -0.13 -3.29
C ILE A 127 4.38 -0.98 -4.14
N ALA A 128 3.95 -1.43 -5.31
CA ALA A 128 4.79 -2.20 -6.23
C ALA A 128 6.00 -1.38 -6.71
N ARG A 129 5.78 -0.13 -7.11
CA ARG A 129 6.87 0.79 -7.53
C ARG A 129 7.84 1.06 -6.39
N LEU A 130 7.34 1.28 -5.16
CA LEU A 130 8.18 1.47 -3.98
C LEU A 130 9.01 0.21 -3.67
N LYS A 131 8.39 -0.97 -3.68
CA LYS A 131 9.10 -2.25 -3.50
C LYS A 131 10.19 -2.43 -4.54
N PHE A 132 9.89 -2.16 -5.81
CA PHE A 132 10.84 -2.27 -6.91
C PHE A 132 12.02 -1.31 -6.72
N MET A 133 11.75 -0.03 -6.45
CA MET A 133 12.79 0.98 -6.22
C MET A 133 13.72 0.55 -5.08
N LEU A 134 13.17 0.20 -3.91
CA LEU A 134 13.95 -0.17 -2.72
C LEU A 134 14.75 -1.46 -2.89
N GLY A 135 14.26 -2.38 -3.73
CA GLY A 135 14.92 -3.67 -3.99
C GLY A 135 16.02 -3.62 -5.04
N GLN A 136 15.99 -2.63 -5.95
CA GLN A 136 16.87 -2.61 -7.12
C GLN A 136 17.95 -1.53 -7.08
N THR A 137 17.69 -0.39 -6.42
CA THR A 137 18.67 0.70 -6.41
C THR A 137 19.76 0.51 -5.37
N GLU A 138 20.99 0.84 -5.74
CA GLU A 138 22.13 0.95 -4.83
C GLU A 138 22.22 2.34 -4.19
N HIS A 139 21.56 3.35 -4.80
CA HIS A 139 21.52 4.70 -4.26
C HIS A 139 20.53 4.80 -3.10
N PRO A 140 20.85 5.60 -2.07
CA PRO A 140 19.91 5.83 -0.97
C PRO A 140 18.57 6.37 -1.45
N VAL A 141 17.48 5.74 -1.00
CA VAL A 141 16.12 6.23 -1.22
C VAL A 141 15.70 7.04 -0.01
N GLU A 142 15.14 8.21 -0.26
CA GLU A 142 14.61 9.12 0.74
C GLU A 142 13.12 9.36 0.54
N ILE A 143 12.42 9.68 1.62
CA ILE A 143 11.02 10.09 1.55
C ILE A 143 10.93 11.61 1.66
N ASN A 144 10.36 12.21 0.64
CA ASN A 144 10.13 13.64 0.59
C ASN A 144 8.63 13.95 0.68
N PRO A 145 8.13 14.45 1.83
CA PRO A 145 6.71 14.77 2.01
C PRO A 145 6.21 15.90 1.10
N THR A 146 7.12 16.72 0.58
CA THR A 146 6.78 17.88 -0.28
C THR A 146 6.95 17.61 -1.76
N ALA A 147 7.21 16.37 -2.15
CA ALA A 147 7.50 15.98 -3.54
C ALA A 147 6.30 16.04 -4.51
N PHE A 148 5.26 16.80 -4.20
CA PHE A 148 4.03 16.91 -5.01
C PHE A 148 4.07 17.98 -6.12
N ARG A 149 5.19 18.66 -6.36
CA ARG A 149 5.26 19.62 -7.48
C ARG A 149 5.63 18.86 -8.75
N VAL A 150 4.67 18.85 -9.66
CA VAL A 150 4.73 18.19 -10.97
C VAL A 150 5.93 18.66 -11.79
N LYS A 151 6.70 17.71 -12.28
CA LYS A 151 7.57 17.84 -13.44
C LYS A 151 7.33 16.66 -14.38
N ASP A 152 8.15 16.52 -15.41
CA ASP A 152 7.90 15.57 -16.49
C ASP A 152 7.79 14.13 -15.98
N ASN A 153 6.76 13.43 -16.42
CA ASN A 153 6.66 11.99 -16.23
C ASN A 153 7.74 11.30 -17.09
N VAL A 154 8.44 10.39 -16.46
CA VAL A 154 9.54 9.67 -17.12
C VAL A 154 9.47 8.17 -16.84
N ARG A 155 10.08 7.40 -17.74
CA ARG A 155 10.38 5.99 -17.55
C ARG A 155 11.89 5.79 -17.57
N VAL A 156 12.40 5.02 -16.64
CA VAL A 156 13.82 4.65 -16.60
C VAL A 156 14.10 3.65 -17.71
N ILE A 157 15.08 3.96 -18.57
CA ILE A 157 15.47 3.13 -19.73
C ILE A 157 16.76 2.36 -19.53
N ARG A 158 17.57 2.75 -18.53
CA ARG A 158 18.86 2.11 -18.21
C ARG A 158 19.04 1.88 -16.71
N GLY A 159 20.01 1.05 -16.36
CA GLY A 159 20.39 0.79 -14.98
C GLY A 159 19.45 -0.16 -14.24
N SER A 160 19.66 -0.26 -12.92
CA SER A 160 18.95 -1.20 -12.04
C SER A 160 17.46 -0.89 -11.88
N LEU A 161 17.05 0.36 -12.12
CA LEU A 161 15.65 0.81 -12.04
C LEU A 161 14.92 0.78 -13.40
N ARG A 162 15.49 0.14 -14.43
CA ARG A 162 14.88 0.08 -15.76
C ARG A 162 13.42 -0.38 -15.70
N GLY A 163 12.55 0.37 -16.40
CA GLY A 163 11.11 0.13 -16.44
C GLY A 163 10.32 0.83 -15.33
N LEU A 164 10.99 1.40 -14.33
CA LEU A 164 10.31 2.18 -13.30
C LEU A 164 9.82 3.50 -13.89
N GLU A 165 8.58 3.84 -13.58
CA GLU A 165 7.96 5.11 -13.94
C GLU A 165 7.84 6.02 -12.72
N GLY A 166 8.05 7.30 -12.95
CA GLY A 166 7.95 8.32 -11.91
C GLY A 166 8.07 9.72 -12.53
N GLU A 167 8.31 10.69 -11.68
CA GLU A 167 8.56 12.08 -12.09
C GLU A 167 10.04 12.39 -11.93
N ILE A 168 10.65 13.09 -12.90
CA ILE A 168 12.00 13.59 -12.75
C ILE A 168 11.97 14.99 -12.14
N ARG A 169 12.89 15.25 -11.24
CA ARG A 169 13.08 16.56 -10.61
C ARG A 169 14.55 16.93 -10.63
N GLU A 170 14.81 18.17 -11.02
CA GLU A 170 16.11 18.80 -10.85
C GLU A 170 16.19 19.49 -9.47
N ASN A 171 17.26 19.24 -8.76
CA ASN A 171 17.57 19.87 -7.49
C ASN A 171 18.29 21.20 -7.70
N SER A 172 18.40 22.02 -6.66
CA SER A 172 19.10 23.32 -6.73
C SER A 172 20.60 23.25 -7.04
N ASP A 173 21.21 22.08 -6.86
CA ASP A 173 22.61 21.79 -7.15
C ASP A 173 22.82 21.21 -8.57
N GLY A 174 21.76 21.16 -9.40
CA GLY A 174 21.81 20.60 -10.76
C GLY A 174 21.73 19.08 -10.81
N THR A 175 21.63 18.38 -9.69
CA THR A 175 21.41 16.92 -9.69
C THR A 175 19.97 16.60 -10.00
N HIS A 176 19.72 15.38 -10.51
CA HIS A 176 18.38 14.92 -10.82
C HIS A 176 17.94 13.79 -9.89
N THR A 177 16.69 13.82 -9.50
CA THR A 177 16.06 12.76 -8.70
C THR A 177 14.84 12.21 -9.41
N LEU A 178 14.70 10.88 -9.38
CA LEU A 178 13.45 10.20 -9.74
C LEU A 178 12.55 10.19 -8.51
N VAL A 179 11.32 10.62 -8.70
CA VAL A 179 10.29 10.65 -7.66
C VAL A 179 9.21 9.62 -7.98
N VAL A 180 9.02 8.66 -7.12
CA VAL A 180 7.85 7.76 -7.14
C VAL A 180 6.84 8.29 -6.16
N SER A 181 5.70 8.74 -6.67
CA SER A 181 4.63 9.30 -5.85
C SER A 181 4.02 8.26 -4.92
N LEU A 182 3.85 8.65 -3.66
CA LEU A 182 3.14 7.91 -2.64
C LEU A 182 2.03 8.82 -2.11
N SER A 183 0.80 8.60 -2.55
CA SER A 183 -0.36 9.51 -2.36
C SER A 183 -0.57 10.01 -0.92
N LEU A 184 -0.11 9.24 0.07
CA LEU A 184 -0.26 9.59 1.49
C LEU A 184 1.02 10.06 2.16
N LEU A 185 2.17 9.78 1.59
CA LEU A 185 3.49 9.96 2.23
C LEU A 185 4.38 10.95 1.47
N GLY A 186 3.91 11.48 0.34
CA GLY A 186 4.70 12.33 -0.54
C GLY A 186 5.34 11.52 -1.68
N GLY A 187 6.64 11.53 -1.78
CA GLY A 187 7.35 10.78 -2.81
C GLY A 187 8.59 10.08 -2.28
N ALA A 188 8.83 8.88 -2.77
CA ALA A 188 10.12 8.21 -2.63
C ALA A 188 11.06 8.77 -3.69
N THR A 189 12.21 9.28 -3.29
CA THR A 189 13.18 9.95 -4.18
C THR A 189 14.48 9.15 -4.22
N VAL A 190 15.05 9.06 -5.42
CA VAL A 190 16.37 8.45 -5.62
C VAL A 190 17.11 9.24 -6.71
N PHE A 191 18.43 9.34 -6.58
CA PHE A 191 19.28 9.93 -7.61
C PHE A 191 19.14 9.18 -8.94
N ILE A 192 19.07 9.92 -10.05
CA ILE A 192 19.02 9.40 -11.42
C ILE A 192 19.77 10.31 -12.38
N GLU A 193 20.47 9.73 -13.34
CA GLU A 193 21.06 10.48 -14.42
C GLU A 193 20.02 10.80 -15.51
N PRO A 194 19.95 12.03 -16.03
CA PRO A 194 18.97 12.42 -17.06
C PRO A 194 19.00 11.53 -18.31
N GLN A 195 20.18 11.03 -18.67
CA GLN A 195 20.37 10.13 -19.82
C GLN A 195 19.79 8.72 -19.63
N ASP A 196 19.44 8.37 -18.41
CA ASP A 196 18.88 7.06 -18.06
C ASP A 196 17.36 7.03 -18.05
N VAL A 197 16.73 8.15 -18.39
CA VAL A 197 15.27 8.28 -18.45
C VAL A 197 14.79 8.76 -19.80
N GLU A 198 13.57 8.39 -20.16
CA GLU A 198 12.82 8.93 -21.30
C GLU A 198 11.52 9.57 -20.83
N LYS A 199 11.12 10.66 -21.47
CA LYS A 199 9.84 11.31 -21.19
C LYS A 199 8.70 10.46 -21.72
N ILE A 200 7.68 10.22 -20.87
CA ILE A 200 6.44 9.56 -21.23
C ILE A 200 5.31 10.56 -21.20
N GLY A 201 4.70 10.77 -22.35
CA GLY A 201 3.53 11.52 -22.79
C GLY A 201 2.85 12.47 -21.90
#